data_a6d4fdcaf275aabacbb0125ef270709b
#
_entry.id   a6d4fdcaf275aabacbb0125ef270709b
#
_cell.length_a   1.000
_cell.length_b   1.000
_cell.length_c   1.000
_cell.angle_alpha   90.00
_cell.angle_beta   90.00
_cell.angle_gamma   90.00
#
_symmetry.space_group_name_H-M   'P 1'
#
loop_
_entity.id
_entity.type
_entity.pdbx_description
1 polymer ?
#
loop_
_entity_poly.entity_id
_entity_poly.type
_entity_poly.pdbx_seq_one_letter_code
_entity_poly.pdbx_strand_id
1 'polypeptide(L)'
;ENLQITGSFKVRGALFALHDLHERGIDRVATCSAGNHGRGVAYAAKELGMEAIIHVPSSVDPVKLAGMQRDGARVVKSAFPGYDETEVWAKQEAERKGIPFLSAFDDDRVMAANGGTVAREVQEQVPDATTFLMPVGGGGHAAGFAYWMKEKQPSCRIVACQHRGSAALLRSLEAGHAITEMPAIDTLAGGLEGGLGVKTFEVLRSRVDDVRTVDEQALRRALRWMVDQHQLIMEGSCAVAVAAALDPAFPKPDGPVVIFISGRNIARQALANVLSEVLSEAD
;
A
#
# COMPACT_ATOMS: atom_id res chain seq x y z
N GLU A 1 9.04 -3.62 -6.56
CA GLU A 1 7.87 -4.38 -6.08
C GLU A 1 6.69 -4.37 -7.10
N ASN A 2 6.66 -3.45 -8.02
CA ASN A 2 5.66 -3.42 -9.09
C ASN A 2 5.76 -4.61 -10.08
N LEU A 3 6.90 -5.32 -10.11
CA LEU A 3 7.10 -6.52 -10.95
C LEU A 3 6.73 -7.83 -10.26
N GLN A 4 6.23 -7.80 -9.03
CA GLN A 4 5.67 -8.96 -8.36
C GLN A 4 4.54 -9.61 -9.18
N ILE A 5 4.29 -10.92 -8.97
CA ILE A 5 3.35 -11.71 -9.77
C ILE A 5 1.93 -11.12 -9.78
N THR A 6 1.49 -10.54 -8.67
CA THR A 6 0.19 -9.84 -8.57
C THR A 6 0.26 -8.36 -8.95
N GLY A 7 1.43 -7.87 -9.37
CA GLY A 7 1.67 -6.48 -9.74
C GLY A 7 1.87 -5.53 -8.57
N SER A 8 2.07 -6.01 -7.34
CA SER A 8 2.37 -5.20 -6.16
C SER A 8 2.98 -6.02 -5.02
N PHE A 9 3.64 -5.35 -4.07
CA PHE A 9 4.24 -5.94 -2.87
C PHE A 9 3.26 -6.71 -1.98
N LYS A 10 1.96 -6.46 -2.10
CA LYS A 10 0.92 -7.04 -1.23
C LYS A 10 0.91 -8.56 -1.23
N VAL A 11 1.40 -9.20 -2.27
CA VAL A 11 1.51 -10.66 -2.34
C VAL A 11 2.43 -11.24 -1.26
N ARG A 12 3.46 -10.51 -0.83
CA ARG A 12 4.39 -10.95 0.23
C ARG A 12 3.66 -11.21 1.55
N GLY A 13 2.93 -10.18 2.03
CA GLY A 13 2.16 -10.27 3.28
C GLY A 13 1.01 -11.28 3.20
N ALA A 14 0.35 -11.35 2.05
CA ALA A 14 -0.72 -12.32 1.84
C ALA A 14 -0.20 -13.76 1.90
N LEU A 15 0.86 -14.09 1.16
CA LEU A 15 1.46 -15.43 1.17
C LEU A 15 1.94 -15.82 2.58
N PHE A 16 2.66 -14.94 3.25
CA PHE A 16 3.18 -15.23 4.59
C PHE A 16 2.05 -15.44 5.61
N ALA A 17 1.06 -14.56 5.63
CA ALA A 17 -0.03 -14.65 6.58
C ALA A 17 -0.94 -15.86 6.32
N LEU A 18 -1.22 -16.18 5.05
CA LEU A 18 -2.02 -17.35 4.71
C LEU A 18 -1.27 -18.65 4.95
N HIS A 19 0.04 -18.69 4.72
CA HIS A 19 0.87 -19.84 5.06
C HIS A 19 0.84 -20.13 6.56
N ASP A 20 1.00 -19.10 7.42
CA ASP A 20 0.86 -19.26 8.87
C ASP A 20 -0.52 -19.80 9.28
N LEU A 21 -1.59 -19.31 8.65
CA LEU A 21 -2.94 -19.82 8.91
C LEU A 21 -3.10 -21.27 8.45
N HIS A 22 -2.59 -21.60 7.28
CA HIS A 22 -2.65 -22.95 6.70
C HIS A 22 -1.91 -23.99 7.56
N GLU A 23 -0.69 -23.67 8.02
CA GLU A 23 0.09 -24.50 8.95
C GLU A 23 -0.66 -24.78 10.27
N ARG A 24 -1.56 -23.89 10.64
CA ARG A 24 -2.43 -24.04 11.84
C ARG A 24 -3.73 -24.76 11.55
N GLY A 25 -3.89 -25.33 10.36
CA GLY A 25 -5.07 -26.10 9.93
C GLY A 25 -6.27 -25.23 9.55
N ILE A 26 -6.06 -23.96 9.25
CA ILE A 26 -7.11 -23.03 8.82
C ILE A 26 -7.16 -23.05 7.29
N ASP A 27 -8.33 -23.33 6.74
CA ASP A 27 -8.57 -23.48 5.30
C ASP A 27 -9.31 -22.29 4.65
N ARG A 28 -9.70 -21.30 5.48
CA ARG A 28 -10.46 -20.13 5.02
C ARG A 28 -9.96 -18.84 5.63
N VAL A 29 -10.02 -17.76 4.86
CA VAL A 29 -9.67 -16.41 5.31
C VAL A 29 -10.65 -15.39 4.76
N ALA A 30 -11.00 -14.39 5.56
CA ALA A 30 -11.77 -13.22 5.14
C ALA A 30 -10.87 -11.98 5.10
N THR A 31 -11.14 -11.07 4.16
CA THR A 31 -10.51 -9.74 4.12
C THR A 31 -11.44 -8.72 3.48
N CYS A 32 -11.11 -7.43 3.62
CA CYS A 32 -11.74 -6.34 2.90
C CYS A 32 -10.71 -5.67 1.98
N SER A 33 -10.93 -5.72 0.67
CA SER A 33 -10.08 -4.99 -0.29
C SER A 33 -10.64 -5.04 -1.70
N ALA A 34 -10.77 -3.90 -2.34
CA ALA A 34 -11.06 -3.81 -3.78
C ALA A 34 -9.79 -3.68 -4.66
N GLY A 35 -8.57 -3.83 -4.10
CA GLY A 35 -7.32 -3.55 -4.79
C GLY A 35 -6.23 -4.61 -4.61
N ASN A 36 -5.01 -4.14 -4.43
CA ASN A 36 -3.79 -4.96 -4.40
C ASN A 36 -3.79 -6.04 -3.31
N HIS A 37 -4.33 -5.73 -2.12
CA HIS A 37 -4.39 -6.70 -1.03
C HIS A 37 -5.35 -7.86 -1.37
N GLY A 38 -6.54 -7.56 -1.89
CA GLY A 38 -7.50 -8.57 -2.33
C GLY A 38 -6.91 -9.50 -3.39
N ARG A 39 -6.20 -8.95 -4.38
CA ARG A 39 -5.49 -9.76 -5.38
C ARG A 39 -4.38 -10.63 -4.77
N GLY A 40 -3.62 -10.08 -3.83
CA GLY A 40 -2.59 -10.83 -3.11
C GLY A 40 -3.18 -12.00 -2.32
N VAL A 41 -4.28 -11.77 -1.60
CA VAL A 41 -5.00 -12.80 -0.83
C VAL A 41 -5.62 -13.85 -1.73
N ALA A 42 -6.25 -13.47 -2.85
CA ALA A 42 -6.79 -14.40 -3.83
C ALA A 42 -5.70 -15.33 -4.39
N TYR A 43 -4.57 -14.74 -4.80
CA TYR A 43 -3.42 -15.50 -5.29
C TYR A 43 -2.88 -16.47 -4.23
N ALA A 44 -2.60 -15.96 -3.02
CA ALA A 44 -2.05 -16.78 -1.95
C ALA A 44 -2.98 -17.94 -1.54
N ALA A 45 -4.28 -17.68 -1.45
CA ALA A 45 -5.27 -18.71 -1.13
C ALA A 45 -5.31 -19.80 -2.21
N LYS A 46 -5.26 -19.42 -3.50
CA LYS A 46 -5.20 -20.37 -4.62
C LYS A 46 -3.98 -21.26 -4.54
N GLU A 47 -2.78 -20.69 -4.29
CA GLU A 47 -1.53 -21.44 -4.17
C GLU A 47 -1.53 -22.44 -3.01
N LEU A 48 -2.23 -22.10 -1.91
CA LEU A 48 -2.31 -22.91 -0.69
C LEU A 48 -3.56 -23.81 -0.62
N GLY A 49 -4.43 -23.78 -1.63
CA GLY A 49 -5.70 -24.53 -1.61
C GLY A 49 -6.71 -24.05 -0.57
N MET A 50 -6.63 -22.79 -0.15
CA MET A 50 -7.52 -22.15 0.84
C MET A 50 -8.69 -21.43 0.15
N GLU A 51 -9.79 -21.20 0.87
CA GLU A 51 -10.89 -20.32 0.44
C GLU A 51 -10.60 -18.87 0.85
N ALA A 52 -10.50 -17.96 -0.11
CA ALA A 52 -10.46 -16.51 0.14
C ALA A 52 -11.86 -15.90 -0.01
N ILE A 53 -12.35 -15.23 1.04
CA ILE A 53 -13.60 -14.46 1.04
C ILE A 53 -13.23 -12.98 1.07
N ILE A 54 -13.38 -12.29 -0.06
CA ILE A 54 -12.98 -10.90 -0.22
C ILE A 54 -14.22 -10.01 -0.22
N HIS A 55 -14.35 -9.21 0.82
CA HIS A 55 -15.42 -8.23 0.93
C HIS A 55 -15.01 -6.94 0.19
N VAL A 56 -15.93 -6.40 -0.58
CA VAL A 56 -15.68 -5.18 -1.39
C VAL A 56 -16.84 -4.20 -1.25
N PRO A 57 -16.58 -2.88 -1.35
CA PRO A 57 -17.65 -1.87 -1.42
C PRO A 57 -18.61 -2.11 -2.59
N SER A 58 -19.85 -1.64 -2.46
CA SER A 58 -20.84 -1.71 -3.57
C SER A 58 -20.37 -0.93 -4.81
N SER A 59 -19.53 0.08 -4.64
CA SER A 59 -18.95 0.93 -5.69
C SER A 59 -17.73 0.30 -6.40
N VAL A 60 -17.33 -0.94 -6.06
CA VAL A 60 -16.14 -1.57 -6.64
C VAL A 60 -16.15 -1.58 -8.16
N ASP A 61 -15.02 -1.23 -8.76
CA ASP A 61 -14.79 -1.29 -10.20
C ASP A 61 -14.98 -2.73 -10.73
N PRO A 62 -15.81 -2.93 -11.78
CA PRO A 62 -16.08 -4.27 -12.34
C PRO A 62 -14.83 -5.02 -12.83
N VAL A 63 -13.80 -4.29 -13.31
CA VAL A 63 -12.54 -4.90 -13.79
C VAL A 63 -11.72 -5.45 -12.61
N LYS A 64 -11.67 -4.71 -11.50
CA LYS A 64 -11.02 -5.16 -10.26
C LYS A 64 -11.74 -6.38 -9.68
N LEU A 65 -13.09 -6.34 -9.66
CA LEU A 65 -13.93 -7.46 -9.24
C LEU A 65 -13.64 -8.72 -10.05
N ALA A 66 -13.70 -8.63 -11.38
CA ALA A 66 -13.45 -9.74 -12.28
C ALA A 66 -12.02 -10.31 -12.14
N GLY A 67 -11.04 -9.47 -11.81
CA GLY A 67 -9.66 -9.89 -11.52
C GLY A 67 -9.59 -10.84 -10.33
N MET A 68 -10.16 -10.46 -9.19
CA MET A 68 -10.17 -11.27 -7.98
C MET A 68 -10.93 -12.59 -8.17
N GLN A 69 -12.04 -12.58 -8.91
CA GLN A 69 -12.82 -13.79 -9.23
C GLN A 69 -12.04 -14.76 -10.12
N ARG A 70 -11.28 -14.26 -11.11
CA ARG A 70 -10.38 -15.10 -11.93
C ARG A 70 -9.28 -15.77 -11.11
N ASP A 71 -8.82 -15.09 -10.07
CA ASP A 71 -7.82 -15.64 -9.15
C ASP A 71 -8.44 -16.63 -8.13
N GLY A 72 -9.74 -16.95 -8.28
CA GLY A 72 -10.45 -17.98 -7.51
C GLY A 72 -11.07 -17.48 -6.20
N ALA A 73 -11.06 -16.18 -5.93
CA ALA A 73 -11.64 -15.65 -4.70
C ALA A 73 -13.18 -15.61 -4.75
N ARG A 74 -13.81 -15.90 -3.63
CA ARG A 74 -15.20 -15.60 -3.37
C ARG A 74 -15.38 -14.14 -3.02
N VAL A 75 -15.87 -13.33 -3.95
CA VAL A 75 -16.11 -11.91 -3.71
C VAL A 75 -17.50 -11.64 -3.19
N VAL A 76 -17.60 -10.88 -2.09
CA VAL A 76 -18.86 -10.51 -1.43
C VAL A 76 -18.97 -8.98 -1.44
N LYS A 77 -19.98 -8.47 -2.15
CA LYS A 77 -20.29 -7.03 -2.16
C LYS A 77 -21.04 -6.63 -0.90
N SER A 78 -20.61 -5.56 -0.27
CA SER A 78 -21.36 -4.92 0.82
C SER A 78 -22.50 -4.06 0.30
N ALA A 79 -23.34 -3.59 1.20
CA ALA A 79 -24.34 -2.54 0.90
C ALA A 79 -23.73 -1.13 0.96
N PHE A 80 -22.50 -0.99 1.48
CA PHE A 80 -21.83 0.29 1.70
C PHE A 80 -21.01 0.70 0.49
N PRO A 81 -21.03 1.98 0.09
CA PRO A 81 -20.21 2.48 -1.02
C PRO A 81 -18.74 2.71 -0.62
N GLY A 82 -18.45 2.96 0.67
CA GLY A 82 -17.13 3.26 1.22
C GLY A 82 -16.36 2.02 1.66
N TYR A 83 -15.02 2.21 1.77
CA TYR A 83 -14.13 1.13 2.24
C TYR A 83 -14.28 0.91 3.76
N ASP A 84 -14.28 1.96 4.57
CA ASP A 84 -14.20 1.87 6.03
C ASP A 84 -15.44 1.17 6.61
N GLU A 85 -16.65 1.54 6.17
CA GLU A 85 -17.87 0.86 6.59
C GLU A 85 -17.92 -0.60 6.11
N THR A 86 -17.38 -0.84 4.89
CA THR A 86 -17.28 -2.22 4.37
C THR A 86 -16.32 -3.05 5.20
N GLU A 87 -15.19 -2.50 5.64
CA GLU A 87 -14.23 -3.22 6.46
C GLU A 87 -14.79 -3.55 7.85
N VAL A 88 -15.47 -2.60 8.49
CA VAL A 88 -16.15 -2.85 9.79
C VAL A 88 -17.16 -3.98 9.66
N TRP A 89 -18.01 -3.91 8.64
CA TRP A 89 -19.00 -4.97 8.38
C TRP A 89 -18.34 -6.31 8.06
N ALA A 90 -17.29 -6.34 7.26
CA ALA A 90 -16.57 -7.56 6.89
C ALA A 90 -15.91 -8.24 8.11
N LYS A 91 -15.36 -7.47 9.05
CA LYS A 91 -14.81 -7.98 10.31
C LYS A 91 -15.91 -8.66 11.15
N GLN A 92 -17.07 -8.01 11.29
CA GLN A 92 -18.22 -8.57 12.02
C GLN A 92 -18.75 -9.86 11.37
N GLU A 93 -18.85 -9.88 10.04
CA GLU A 93 -19.26 -11.07 9.30
C GLU A 93 -18.27 -12.23 9.42
N ALA A 94 -16.97 -11.94 9.38
CA ALA A 94 -15.93 -12.93 9.58
C ALA A 94 -15.97 -13.53 10.99
N GLU A 95 -16.08 -12.68 12.01
CA GLU A 95 -16.20 -13.08 13.42
C GLU A 95 -17.44 -13.96 13.64
N ARG A 96 -18.61 -13.54 13.13
CA ARG A 96 -19.87 -14.31 13.24
C ARG A 96 -19.74 -15.70 12.62
N LYS A 97 -18.93 -15.87 11.58
CA LYS A 97 -18.70 -17.14 10.87
C LYS A 97 -17.50 -17.92 11.38
N GLY A 98 -16.78 -17.42 12.39
CA GLY A 98 -15.56 -18.03 12.90
C GLY A 98 -14.43 -18.11 11.86
N ILE A 99 -14.38 -17.16 10.92
CA ILE A 99 -13.36 -17.09 9.86
C ILE A 99 -12.35 -16.02 10.23
N PRO A 100 -11.03 -16.31 10.25
CA PRO A 100 -10.01 -15.31 10.50
C PRO A 100 -10.10 -14.15 9.50
N PHE A 101 -10.07 -12.92 10.01
CA PHE A 101 -10.00 -11.72 9.18
C PHE A 101 -8.55 -11.27 9.06
N LEU A 102 -8.06 -11.11 7.83
CA LEU A 102 -6.73 -10.61 7.53
C LEU A 102 -6.81 -9.13 7.14
N SER A 103 -6.23 -8.27 7.98
CA SER A 103 -6.10 -6.84 7.68
C SER A 103 -5.09 -6.61 6.55
N ALA A 104 -5.35 -5.62 5.71
CA ALA A 104 -4.46 -5.23 4.60
C ALA A 104 -3.14 -4.59 5.06
N PHE A 105 -3.05 -4.16 6.33
CA PHE A 105 -1.90 -3.43 6.87
C PHE A 105 -1.72 -3.55 8.39
N ASP A 106 -2.77 -3.73 9.18
CA ASP A 106 -2.74 -3.71 10.64
C ASP A 106 -2.67 -5.13 11.23
N ASP A 107 -1.77 -5.95 10.70
CA ASP A 107 -1.47 -7.34 11.11
C ASP A 107 0.05 -7.52 11.14
N ASP A 108 0.57 -8.09 12.22
CA ASP A 108 2.01 -8.22 12.46
C ASP A 108 2.71 -9.05 11.35
N ARG A 109 2.04 -10.11 10.85
CA ARG A 109 2.55 -10.95 9.75
C ARG A 109 2.60 -10.17 8.45
N VAL A 110 1.55 -9.37 8.18
CA VAL A 110 1.47 -8.52 7.00
C VAL A 110 2.53 -7.41 7.04
N MET A 111 2.74 -6.78 8.20
CA MET A 111 3.81 -5.79 8.36
C MET A 111 5.20 -6.41 8.17
N ALA A 112 5.46 -7.55 8.84
CA ALA A 112 6.74 -8.24 8.75
C ALA A 112 7.08 -8.66 7.32
N ALA A 113 6.14 -9.24 6.59
CA ALA A 113 6.39 -9.71 5.23
C ALA A 113 6.37 -8.59 4.19
N ASN A 114 5.41 -7.65 4.25
CA ASN A 114 5.33 -6.57 3.29
C ASN A 114 6.46 -5.55 3.42
N GLY A 115 6.92 -5.28 4.65
CA GLY A 115 7.94 -4.27 4.92
C GLY A 115 9.27 -4.87 5.34
N GLY A 116 9.27 -5.77 6.33
CA GLY A 116 10.49 -6.33 6.91
C GLY A 116 11.32 -7.15 5.91
N THR A 117 10.68 -8.02 5.10
CA THR A 117 11.42 -8.79 4.07
C THR A 117 12.01 -7.88 2.99
N VAL A 118 11.24 -6.85 2.59
CA VAL A 118 11.71 -5.85 1.61
C VAL A 118 12.88 -5.04 2.17
N ALA A 119 12.82 -4.64 3.45
CA ALA A 119 13.90 -3.91 4.10
C ALA A 119 15.20 -4.74 4.11
N ARG A 120 15.09 -6.03 4.43
CA ARG A 120 16.24 -6.95 4.40
C ARG A 120 16.85 -7.05 3.00
N GLU A 121 16.01 -7.26 1.98
CA GLU A 121 16.48 -7.35 0.59
C GLU A 121 17.14 -6.04 0.12
N VAL A 122 16.57 -4.88 0.48
CA VAL A 122 17.14 -3.57 0.17
C VAL A 122 18.51 -3.38 0.87
N GLN A 123 18.60 -3.77 2.14
CA GLN A 123 19.88 -3.69 2.88
C GLN A 123 20.98 -4.55 2.23
N GLU A 124 20.61 -5.73 1.67
CA GLU A 124 21.54 -6.60 0.95
C GLU A 124 21.92 -6.03 -0.42
N GLN A 125 20.99 -5.39 -1.14
CA GLN A 125 21.18 -4.87 -2.50
C GLN A 125 21.84 -3.50 -2.55
N VAL A 126 21.52 -2.61 -1.58
CA VAL A 126 22.01 -1.22 -1.53
C VAL A 126 22.43 -0.90 -0.08
N PRO A 127 23.50 -1.54 0.44
CA PRO A 127 23.88 -1.44 1.86
C PRO A 127 24.31 -0.03 2.29
N ASP A 128 24.68 0.82 1.35
CA ASP A 128 25.10 2.21 1.56
C ASP A 128 23.95 3.23 1.42
N ALA A 129 22.73 2.76 1.17
CA ALA A 129 21.56 3.65 1.10
C ALA A 129 21.30 4.33 2.45
N THR A 130 21.10 5.65 2.41
CA THR A 130 20.92 6.47 3.61
C THR A 130 19.49 6.99 3.77
N THR A 131 18.73 7.06 2.68
CA THR A 131 17.39 7.65 2.66
C THR A 131 16.41 6.76 1.91
N PHE A 132 15.22 6.56 2.50
CA PHE A 132 14.18 5.67 1.99
C PHE A 132 12.86 6.42 1.90
N LEU A 133 12.31 6.58 0.69
CA LEU A 133 11.01 7.21 0.44
C LEU A 133 9.94 6.15 0.31
N MET A 134 9.01 6.15 1.25
CA MET A 134 7.98 5.12 1.41
C MET A 134 6.58 5.69 1.17
N PRO A 135 5.81 5.18 0.20
CA PRO A 135 4.38 5.48 0.12
C PRO A 135 3.64 4.97 1.35
N VAL A 136 2.83 5.81 2.01
CA VAL A 136 2.11 5.46 3.23
C VAL A 136 0.62 5.71 3.09
N GLY A 137 -0.17 4.61 3.08
CA GLY A 137 -1.60 4.60 3.33
C GLY A 137 -1.87 4.06 4.74
N GLY A 138 -2.43 2.86 4.90
CA GLY A 138 -2.63 2.22 6.21
C GLY A 138 -1.36 1.87 7.01
N GLY A 139 -0.19 2.08 6.43
CA GLY A 139 1.10 2.06 7.13
C GLY A 139 1.85 0.73 7.16
N GLY A 140 1.22 -0.41 6.83
CA GLY A 140 1.80 -1.74 7.07
C GLY A 140 3.16 -2.00 6.39
N HIS A 141 3.34 -1.56 5.14
CA HIS A 141 4.61 -1.65 4.42
C HIS A 141 5.69 -0.80 5.09
N ALA A 142 5.39 0.48 5.31
CA ALA A 142 6.33 1.41 5.91
C ALA A 142 6.68 1.03 7.36
N ALA A 143 5.71 0.52 8.14
CA ALA A 143 5.92 0.08 9.51
C ALA A 143 6.91 -1.10 9.59
N GLY A 144 6.68 -2.15 8.81
CA GLY A 144 7.60 -3.31 8.79
C GLY A 144 9.00 -2.92 8.28
N PHE A 145 9.06 -2.06 7.25
CA PHE A 145 10.32 -1.56 6.71
C PHE A 145 11.08 -0.71 7.74
N ALA A 146 10.42 0.29 8.32
CA ALA A 146 11.03 1.19 9.29
C ALA A 146 11.46 0.44 10.57
N TYR A 147 10.67 -0.54 11.02
CA TYR A 147 11.05 -1.38 12.16
C TYR A 147 12.40 -2.07 11.90
N TRP A 148 12.54 -2.78 10.78
CA TRP A 148 13.78 -3.48 10.43
C TRP A 148 14.95 -2.50 10.26
N MET A 149 14.77 -1.44 9.45
CA MET A 149 15.86 -0.54 9.12
C MET A 149 16.37 0.24 10.33
N LYS A 150 15.50 0.73 11.20
CA LYS A 150 15.93 1.44 12.41
C LYS A 150 16.65 0.55 13.42
N GLU A 151 16.37 -0.75 13.44
CA GLU A 151 17.12 -1.72 14.25
C GLU A 151 18.51 -2.04 13.65
N LYS A 152 18.64 -2.08 12.34
CA LYS A 152 19.89 -2.46 11.65
C LYS A 152 20.77 -1.28 11.25
N GLN A 153 20.16 -0.15 10.92
CA GLN A 153 20.82 1.08 10.48
C GLN A 153 20.10 2.28 11.11
N PRO A 154 20.28 2.56 12.42
CA PRO A 154 19.54 3.60 13.13
C PRO A 154 19.68 5.01 12.54
N SER A 155 20.80 5.31 11.88
CA SER A 155 21.07 6.60 11.24
C SER A 155 20.37 6.79 9.89
N CYS A 156 19.77 5.76 9.32
CA CYS A 156 19.05 5.90 8.05
C CYS A 156 17.85 6.82 8.21
N ARG A 157 17.48 7.51 7.12
CA ARG A 157 16.35 8.41 7.08
C ARG A 157 15.15 7.75 6.39
N ILE A 158 14.04 7.62 7.11
CA ILE A 158 12.77 7.11 6.59
C ILE A 158 11.85 8.31 6.32
N VAL A 159 11.50 8.51 5.07
CA VAL A 159 10.60 9.58 4.62
C VAL A 159 9.28 8.98 4.20
N ALA A 160 8.22 9.24 4.96
CA ALA A 160 6.87 8.85 4.59
C ALA A 160 6.31 9.80 3.52
N CYS A 161 5.79 9.23 2.44
CA CYS A 161 5.21 10.00 1.33
C CYS A 161 3.70 9.74 1.24
N GLN A 162 2.89 10.80 1.29
CA GLN A 162 1.44 10.72 1.30
C GLN A 162 0.81 11.70 0.31
N HIS A 163 -0.42 11.41 -0.12
CA HIS A 163 -1.23 12.40 -0.83
C HIS A 163 -1.74 13.45 0.18
N ARG A 164 -1.67 14.74 -0.18
CA ARG A 164 -2.03 15.86 0.71
C ARG A 164 -3.47 15.75 1.26
N GLY A 165 -4.40 15.27 0.44
CA GLY A 165 -5.81 15.09 0.83
C GLY A 165 -6.06 13.93 1.81
N SER A 166 -5.15 12.93 1.87
CA SER A 166 -5.27 11.72 2.70
C SER A 166 -4.02 11.46 3.55
N ALA A 167 -3.42 12.50 4.10
CA ALA A 167 -2.20 12.40 4.88
C ALA A 167 -2.47 11.89 6.32
N ALA A 168 -2.96 10.65 6.44
CA ALA A 168 -3.36 10.05 7.72
C ALA A 168 -2.21 9.96 8.72
N LEU A 169 -0.99 9.59 8.29
CA LEU A 169 0.17 9.54 9.19
C LEU A 169 0.56 10.91 9.71
N LEU A 170 0.62 11.93 8.83
CA LEU A 170 0.94 13.30 9.27
C LEU A 170 -0.05 13.77 10.33
N ARG A 171 -1.35 13.63 10.07
CA ARG A 171 -2.41 14.00 11.02
C ARG A 171 -2.34 13.17 12.30
N SER A 172 -2.00 11.90 12.22
CA SER A 172 -1.84 11.04 13.40
C SER A 172 -0.67 11.46 14.28
N LEU A 173 0.45 11.88 13.68
CA LEU A 173 1.60 12.42 14.41
C LEU A 173 1.26 13.73 15.12
N GLU A 174 0.52 14.61 14.45
CA GLU A 174 0.02 15.87 15.05
C GLU A 174 -0.98 15.62 16.20
N ALA A 175 -1.87 14.64 16.04
CA ALA A 175 -2.88 14.28 17.03
C ALA A 175 -2.34 13.42 18.19
N GLY A 176 -1.19 12.76 18.03
CA GLY A 176 -0.63 11.85 19.02
C GLY A 176 -1.32 10.48 19.09
N HIS A 177 -2.26 10.19 18.20
CA HIS A 177 -2.96 8.90 18.08
C HIS A 177 -3.29 8.57 16.62
N ALA A 178 -3.57 7.31 16.33
CA ALA A 178 -3.90 6.87 14.97
C ALA A 178 -5.23 7.50 14.49
N ILE A 179 -5.21 8.16 13.34
CA ILE A 179 -6.40 8.57 12.60
C ILE A 179 -6.78 7.42 11.68
N THR A 180 -7.76 6.64 12.09
CA THR A 180 -8.16 5.38 11.44
C THR A 180 -9.16 5.54 10.29
N GLU A 181 -9.73 6.73 10.16
CA GLU A 181 -10.70 7.08 9.10
C GLU A 181 -10.31 8.39 8.45
N MET A 182 -10.44 8.47 7.14
CA MET A 182 -10.15 9.67 6.36
C MET A 182 -11.32 10.00 5.43
N PRO A 183 -11.59 11.27 5.16
CA PRO A 183 -12.56 11.65 4.14
C PRO A 183 -12.19 11.06 2.78
N ALA A 184 -13.19 10.61 2.03
CA ALA A 184 -12.99 10.18 0.65
C ALA A 184 -12.46 11.33 -0.20
N ILE A 185 -11.50 11.03 -1.07
CA ILE A 185 -10.91 11.96 -2.02
C ILE A 185 -10.91 11.38 -3.43
N ASP A 186 -10.95 12.22 -4.43
CA ASP A 186 -10.72 11.82 -5.82
C ASP A 186 -9.21 11.88 -6.12
N THR A 187 -8.59 10.71 -6.30
CA THR A 187 -7.15 10.60 -6.53
C THR A 187 -6.79 9.33 -7.29
N LEU A 188 -5.72 9.40 -8.08
CA LEU A 188 -5.08 8.21 -8.66
C LEU A 188 -4.32 7.37 -7.63
N ALA A 189 -4.05 7.91 -6.43
CA ALA A 189 -3.40 7.19 -5.33
C ALA A 189 -4.35 6.29 -4.55
N GLY A 190 -5.24 5.57 -5.22
CA GLY A 190 -6.34 4.78 -4.66
C GLY A 190 -5.99 3.65 -3.68
N GLY A 191 -4.72 3.50 -3.31
CA GLY A 191 -4.28 2.62 -2.23
C GLY A 191 -3.83 3.40 -0.97
N LEU A 192 -3.95 4.74 -0.98
CA LEU A 192 -3.50 5.63 0.09
C LEU A 192 -4.64 6.50 0.65
N GLU A 193 -5.90 6.24 0.30
CA GLU A 193 -7.05 7.08 0.64
C GLU A 193 -7.52 6.91 2.09
N GLY A 194 -7.35 5.73 2.67
CA GLY A 194 -7.89 5.38 3.98
C GLY A 194 -7.07 5.86 5.16
N GLY A 195 -7.58 5.58 6.35
CA GLY A 195 -6.92 5.84 7.62
C GLY A 195 -5.69 4.99 7.88
N LEU A 196 -5.01 5.28 8.98
CA LEU A 196 -3.82 4.58 9.45
C LEU A 196 -4.21 3.45 10.42
N GLY A 197 -3.48 2.33 10.40
CA GLY A 197 -3.67 1.28 11.40
C GLY A 197 -3.17 1.71 12.79
N VAL A 198 -3.79 1.17 13.83
CA VAL A 198 -3.37 1.47 15.21
C VAL A 198 -1.98 0.91 15.49
N LYS A 199 -1.74 -0.36 15.14
CA LYS A 199 -0.43 -1.00 15.31
C LYS A 199 0.62 -0.36 14.41
N THR A 200 0.26 -0.04 13.16
CA THR A 200 1.19 0.61 12.24
C THR A 200 1.61 1.98 12.74
N PHE A 201 0.69 2.75 13.34
CA PHE A 201 1.01 4.04 13.96
C PHE A 201 2.00 3.88 15.12
N GLU A 202 1.78 2.92 16.02
CA GLU A 202 2.69 2.68 17.15
C GLU A 202 4.12 2.37 16.70
N VAL A 203 4.29 1.73 15.54
CA VAL A 203 5.61 1.49 14.96
C VAL A 203 6.17 2.76 14.30
N LEU A 204 5.36 3.46 13.50
CA LEU A 204 5.82 4.58 12.66
C LEU A 204 6.11 5.84 13.45
N ARG A 205 5.35 6.13 14.52
CA ARG A 205 5.44 7.40 15.27
C ARG A 205 6.84 7.74 15.81
N SER A 206 7.68 6.73 16.02
CA SER A 206 9.05 6.90 16.53
C SER A 206 10.13 6.52 15.51
N ARG A 207 9.76 6.12 14.29
CA ARG A 207 10.69 5.58 13.29
C ARG A 207 10.68 6.32 11.95
N VAL A 208 9.68 7.17 11.72
CA VAL A 208 9.64 8.06 10.56
C VAL A 208 10.34 9.37 10.93
N ASP A 209 11.27 9.80 10.07
CA ASP A 209 12.08 11.01 10.29
C ASP A 209 11.45 12.24 9.62
N ASP A 210 10.65 12.03 8.57
CA ASP A 210 10.01 13.12 7.83
C ASP A 210 8.72 12.62 7.14
N VAL A 211 7.76 13.50 6.94
CA VAL A 211 6.55 13.23 6.16
C VAL A 211 6.44 14.25 5.03
N ARG A 212 6.41 13.77 3.80
CA ARG A 212 6.20 14.57 2.60
C ARG A 212 4.80 14.36 2.06
N THR A 213 4.12 15.46 1.76
CA THR A 213 2.80 15.40 1.12
C THR A 213 2.88 15.99 -0.28
N VAL A 214 2.28 15.30 -1.24
CA VAL A 214 2.19 15.73 -2.63
C VAL A 214 0.73 15.90 -3.03
N ASP A 215 0.48 16.76 -4.01
CA ASP A 215 -0.85 16.91 -4.59
C ASP A 215 -1.03 16.00 -5.83
N GLU A 216 -2.25 15.98 -6.33
CA GLU A 216 -2.62 15.15 -7.47
C GLU A 216 -1.85 15.52 -8.74
N GLN A 217 -1.51 16.79 -8.92
CA GLN A 217 -0.77 17.23 -10.11
C GLN A 217 0.68 16.74 -10.07
N ALA A 218 1.35 16.85 -8.93
CA ALA A 218 2.70 16.32 -8.75
C ALA A 218 2.74 14.78 -8.94
N LEU A 219 1.71 14.09 -8.46
CA LEU A 219 1.53 12.66 -8.66
C LEU A 219 1.40 12.31 -10.16
N ARG A 220 0.58 13.04 -10.92
CA ARG A 220 0.41 12.86 -12.36
C ARG A 220 1.71 13.12 -13.12
N ARG A 221 2.45 14.17 -12.78
CA ARG A 221 3.79 14.42 -13.34
C ARG A 221 4.74 13.26 -13.07
N ALA A 222 4.76 12.73 -11.86
CA ALA A 222 5.61 11.60 -11.49
C ALA A 222 5.27 10.31 -12.27
N LEU A 223 3.97 10.02 -12.49
CA LEU A 223 3.53 8.90 -13.33
C LEU A 223 4.06 9.02 -14.76
N ARG A 224 3.91 10.20 -15.36
CA ARG A 224 4.41 10.49 -16.71
C ARG A 224 5.93 10.39 -16.76
N TRP A 225 6.62 11.05 -15.82
CA TRP A 225 8.08 11.03 -15.74
C TRP A 225 8.65 9.61 -15.71
N MET A 226 8.02 8.70 -14.95
CA MET A 226 8.44 7.29 -14.89
C MET A 226 8.27 6.56 -16.22
N VAL A 227 7.22 6.85 -16.97
CA VAL A 227 7.03 6.27 -18.32
C VAL A 227 8.04 6.86 -19.30
N ASP A 228 8.23 8.18 -19.31
CA ASP A 228 9.07 8.89 -20.29
C ASP A 228 10.55 8.62 -20.06
N GLN A 229 11.00 8.63 -18.82
CA GLN A 229 12.43 8.52 -18.48
C GLN A 229 12.90 7.08 -18.21
N HIS A 230 11.99 6.20 -17.76
CA HIS A 230 12.36 4.84 -17.31
C HIS A 230 11.57 3.73 -18.01
N GLN A 231 10.59 4.05 -18.88
CA GLN A 231 9.69 3.10 -19.53
C GLN A 231 9.03 2.13 -18.51
N LEU A 232 8.80 2.63 -17.29
CA LEU A 232 8.27 1.85 -16.18
C LEU A 232 6.85 2.27 -15.83
N ILE A 233 5.92 1.31 -15.90
CA ILE A 233 4.54 1.51 -15.45
C ILE A 233 4.46 1.32 -13.95
N MET A 234 3.88 2.32 -13.28
CA MET A 234 3.54 2.26 -11.86
C MET A 234 2.13 2.77 -11.61
N GLU A 235 1.55 2.45 -10.46
CA GLU A 235 0.25 2.98 -10.02
C GLU A 235 0.39 4.29 -9.22
N GLY A 236 -0.70 5.06 -9.11
CA GLY A 236 -0.70 6.35 -8.42
C GLY A 236 -0.24 6.27 -6.96
N SER A 237 -0.52 5.15 -6.27
CA SER A 237 -0.11 4.97 -4.87
C SER A 237 1.41 5.05 -4.66
N CYS A 238 2.23 4.57 -5.60
CA CYS A 238 3.67 4.70 -5.48
C CYS A 238 4.22 6.00 -6.08
N ALA A 239 3.44 6.67 -6.93
CA ALA A 239 3.84 7.94 -7.54
C ALA A 239 4.05 9.05 -6.50
N VAL A 240 3.43 8.99 -5.33
CA VAL A 240 3.66 9.96 -4.24
C VAL A 240 5.13 9.99 -3.79
N ALA A 241 5.82 8.84 -3.77
CA ALA A 241 7.22 8.78 -3.36
C ALA A 241 8.15 9.34 -4.46
N VAL A 242 7.83 9.05 -5.72
CA VAL A 242 8.56 9.61 -6.87
C VAL A 242 8.35 11.13 -6.95
N ALA A 243 7.11 11.59 -6.79
CA ALA A 243 6.78 13.03 -6.78
C ALA A 243 7.50 13.78 -5.65
N ALA A 244 7.58 13.18 -4.45
CA ALA A 244 8.33 13.75 -3.34
C ALA A 244 9.84 13.83 -3.62
N ALA A 245 10.41 12.85 -4.32
CA ALA A 245 11.82 12.84 -4.71
C ALA A 245 12.13 13.87 -5.82
N LEU A 246 11.19 14.12 -6.70
CA LEU A 246 11.31 15.11 -7.79
C LEU A 246 11.06 16.55 -7.33
N ASP A 247 10.56 16.76 -6.11
CA ASP A 247 10.34 18.10 -5.58
C ASP A 247 11.68 18.83 -5.40
N PRO A 248 11.90 19.99 -6.04
CA PRO A 248 13.12 20.79 -5.86
C PRO A 248 13.41 21.18 -4.40
N ALA A 249 12.38 21.21 -3.54
CA ALA A 249 12.50 21.45 -2.11
C ALA A 249 12.88 20.19 -1.30
N PHE A 250 13.03 19.03 -1.95
CA PHE A 250 13.51 17.83 -1.26
C PHE A 250 14.99 18.02 -0.88
N PRO A 251 15.38 17.85 0.39
CA PRO A 251 16.76 18.04 0.82
C PRO A 251 17.70 17.09 0.07
N LYS A 252 18.83 17.60 -0.41
CA LYS A 252 19.85 16.77 -1.06
C LYS A 252 20.33 15.70 -0.08
N PRO A 253 20.19 14.41 -0.41
CA PRO A 253 20.64 13.33 0.45
C PRO A 253 22.18 13.24 0.49
N ASP A 254 22.72 12.75 1.61
CA ASP A 254 24.16 12.53 1.77
C ASP A 254 24.67 11.23 1.11
N GLY A 255 23.76 10.38 0.59
CA GLY A 255 24.07 9.10 -0.02
C GLY A 255 22.97 8.60 -0.95
N PRO A 256 23.03 7.33 -1.36
CA PRO A 256 22.02 6.74 -2.22
C PRO A 256 20.62 6.79 -1.60
N VAL A 257 19.62 7.03 -2.46
CA VAL A 257 18.20 7.11 -2.11
C VAL A 257 17.46 5.91 -2.69
N VAL A 258 16.67 5.25 -1.89
CA VAL A 258 15.77 4.19 -2.35
C VAL A 258 14.34 4.72 -2.38
N ILE A 259 13.69 4.61 -3.54
CA ILE A 259 12.29 4.99 -3.75
C ILE A 259 11.48 3.73 -4.03
N PHE A 260 10.41 3.51 -3.27
CA PHE A 260 9.59 2.31 -3.41
C PHE A 260 8.56 2.44 -4.52
N ILE A 261 8.72 1.63 -5.57
CA ILE A 261 7.71 1.44 -6.61
C ILE A 261 6.86 0.24 -6.21
N SER A 262 5.84 0.52 -5.40
CA SER A 262 5.08 -0.49 -4.65
C SER A 262 4.10 -1.31 -5.50
N GLY A 263 3.68 -0.80 -6.67
CA GLY A 263 2.75 -1.50 -7.55
C GLY A 263 2.59 -0.88 -8.93
N ARG A 264 1.96 -1.65 -9.85
CA ARG A 264 1.65 -1.22 -11.23
C ARG A 264 0.17 -1.38 -11.62
N ASN A 265 -0.70 -1.68 -10.67
CA ASN A 265 -2.11 -2.00 -10.95
C ASN A 265 -2.94 -0.74 -11.20
N ILE A 266 -2.62 -0.01 -12.24
CA ILE A 266 -3.35 1.17 -12.72
C ILE A 266 -4.30 0.77 -13.88
N ALA A 267 -5.50 1.36 -13.90
CA ALA A 267 -6.42 1.17 -15.01
C ALA A 267 -5.84 1.78 -16.32
N ARG A 268 -5.94 1.04 -17.43
CA ARG A 268 -5.41 1.49 -18.72
C ARG A 268 -5.91 2.89 -19.11
N GLN A 269 -7.19 3.17 -18.89
CA GLN A 269 -7.77 4.47 -19.23
C GLN A 269 -7.22 5.59 -18.35
N ALA A 270 -7.03 5.33 -17.04
CA ALA A 270 -6.43 6.31 -16.13
C ALA A 270 -4.99 6.66 -16.53
N LEU A 271 -4.18 5.64 -16.87
CA LEU A 271 -2.84 5.87 -17.37
C LEU A 271 -2.85 6.63 -18.70
N ALA A 272 -3.70 6.24 -19.65
CA ALA A 272 -3.82 6.93 -20.94
C ALA A 272 -4.22 8.40 -20.78
N ASN A 273 -5.14 8.70 -19.87
CA ASN A 273 -5.53 10.08 -19.57
C ASN A 273 -4.33 10.88 -19.05
N VAL A 274 -3.57 10.34 -18.09
CA VAL A 274 -2.36 10.99 -17.57
C VAL A 274 -1.34 11.26 -18.66
N LEU A 275 -1.09 10.30 -19.56
CA LEU A 275 -0.09 10.44 -20.61
C LEU A 275 -0.53 11.40 -21.74
N SER A 276 -1.84 11.59 -21.95
CA SER A 276 -2.38 12.49 -22.97
C SER A 276 -2.54 13.94 -22.50
N GLU A 277 -2.36 14.22 -21.20
CA GLU A 277 -2.42 15.59 -20.68
C GLU A 277 -1.29 16.45 -21.29
N VAL A 278 -1.64 17.62 -21.82
CA VAL A 278 -0.66 18.60 -22.27
C VAL A 278 -0.06 19.28 -21.05
N LEU A 279 1.25 19.11 -20.84
CA LEU A 279 1.94 19.91 -19.83
C LEU A 279 1.97 21.36 -20.27
N SER A 280 1.62 22.30 -19.40
CA SER A 280 1.98 23.68 -19.60
C SER A 280 3.52 23.80 -19.44
N GLU A 281 4.18 24.60 -20.28
CA GLU A 281 5.65 24.82 -20.20
C GLU A 281 6.10 25.41 -18.84
N ALA A 282 5.17 25.68 -17.93
CA ALA A 282 5.41 26.21 -16.59
C ALA A 282 5.41 25.14 -15.48
N ASP A 283 5.15 23.89 -15.81
CA ASP A 283 5.07 22.74 -14.90
C ASP A 283 6.29 21.81 -15.08
#